data_b9f1a3ea790f339c80865283cf762a0b
#
_entry.id   b9f1a3ea790f339c80865283cf762a0b
#
_cell.length_a   1.000
_cell.length_b   1.000
_cell.length_c   1.000
_cell.angle_alpha   90.00
_cell.angle_beta   90.00
_cell.angle_gamma   90.00
#
_symmetry.space_group_name_H-M   'P 1'
#
loop_
_entity.id
_entity.type
_entity.pdbx_description
1 polymer ?
#
loop_
_entity_poly.entity_id
_entity_poly.type
_entity_poly.pdbx_seq_one_letter_code
_entity_poly.pdbx_strand_id
1 'polypeptide(L)'
;MEVIWKFALQITDRQTVTMPVGAEILSVQDQAGGLQLWAIVVPEEERREKRVIEIVGTGNPMADVLAEGLSRFHLATVQARGGALVWHVFELL
;
A
#
# COMPACT_ATOMS: atom_id res chain seq x y z
N MET A 1 1.16 -6.69 22.30
CA MET A 1 1.50 -5.25 22.30
C MET A 1 1.59 -4.79 20.86
N GLU A 2 0.98 -3.66 20.56
CA GLU A 2 1.01 -3.09 19.21
C GLU A 2 2.24 -2.25 19.00
N VAL A 3 2.81 -2.34 17.80
CA VAL A 3 3.89 -1.45 17.34
C VAL A 3 3.60 -1.03 15.90
N ILE A 4 4.33 -0.05 15.41
CA ILE A 4 4.21 0.40 14.02
C ILE A 4 5.43 -0.09 13.25
N TRP A 5 5.18 -0.84 12.17
CA TRP A 5 6.21 -1.28 11.24
C TRP A 5 6.11 -0.51 9.93
N LYS A 6 7.25 -0.42 9.27
CA LYS A 6 7.39 0.19 7.95
C LYS A 6 7.69 -0.89 6.91
N PHE A 7 7.00 -0.79 5.78
CA PHE A 7 7.16 -1.72 4.65
C PHE A 7 7.49 -0.91 3.41
N ALA A 8 8.60 -1.25 2.74
CA ALA A 8 8.95 -0.60 1.49
C ALA A 8 8.04 -1.09 0.37
N LEU A 9 7.59 -0.15 -0.48
CA LEU A 9 6.80 -0.46 -1.66
C LEU A 9 7.64 -0.25 -2.92
N GLN A 10 7.41 -1.12 -3.91
CA GLN A 10 7.95 -0.95 -5.26
C GLN A 10 7.00 -0.05 -6.06
N ILE A 11 7.52 0.67 -7.05
CA ILE A 11 6.65 1.38 -8.00
C ILE A 11 6.26 0.39 -9.08
N THR A 12 5.18 -0.33 -8.84
CA THR A 12 4.61 -1.33 -9.74
C THR A 12 3.10 -1.19 -9.72
N ASP A 13 2.44 -1.69 -10.76
CA ASP A 13 0.99 -1.63 -10.84
C ASP A 13 0.33 -2.36 -9.67
N ARG A 14 0.89 -3.51 -9.29
CA ARG A 14 0.32 -4.34 -8.23
C ARG A 14 1.42 -5.14 -7.56
N GLN A 15 1.34 -5.25 -6.23
CA GLN A 15 2.31 -6.02 -5.46
C GLN A 15 1.66 -6.60 -4.21
N THR A 16 2.29 -7.62 -3.67
CA THR A 16 1.86 -8.23 -2.42
C THR A 16 2.82 -7.83 -1.31
N VAL A 17 2.27 -7.38 -0.18
CA VAL A 17 3.03 -7.09 1.03
C VAL A 17 2.57 -8.06 2.11
N THR A 18 3.51 -8.86 2.62
CA THR A 18 3.20 -9.84 3.66
C THR A 18 3.30 -9.16 5.02
N MET A 19 2.23 -9.27 5.80
CA MET A 19 2.10 -8.63 7.12
C MET A 19 1.55 -9.61 8.14
N PRO A 20 1.78 -9.36 9.44
CA PRO A 20 1.05 -10.09 10.47
C PRO A 20 -0.46 -9.97 10.27
N VAL A 21 -1.19 -11.06 10.50
CA VAL A 21 -2.65 -11.04 10.40
C VAL A 21 -3.22 -9.95 11.29
N GLY A 22 -4.18 -9.19 10.77
CA GLY A 22 -4.84 -8.11 11.50
C GLY A 22 -4.09 -6.78 11.48
N ALA A 23 -3.03 -6.66 10.71
CA ALA A 23 -2.31 -5.38 10.58
C ALA A 23 -3.25 -4.28 10.08
N GLU A 24 -3.13 -3.11 10.69
CA GLU A 24 -3.91 -1.92 10.31
C GLU A 24 -3.01 -0.95 9.56
N ILE A 25 -3.26 -0.77 8.28
CA ILE A 25 -2.49 0.17 7.46
C ILE A 25 -2.87 1.59 7.85
N LEU A 26 -1.86 2.40 8.17
CA LEU A 26 -2.05 3.78 8.61
C LEU A 26 -1.87 4.77 7.46
N SER A 27 -0.81 4.61 6.68
CA SER A 27 -0.42 5.63 5.72
C SER A 27 0.59 5.09 4.73
N VAL A 28 0.66 5.75 3.56
CA VAL A 28 1.75 5.58 2.60
C VAL A 28 2.30 6.96 2.32
N GLN A 29 3.62 7.10 2.35
CA GLN A 29 4.31 8.37 2.14
C GLN A 29 5.58 8.14 1.31
N ASP A 30 6.06 9.22 0.69
CA ASP A 30 7.38 9.24 0.09
C ASP A 30 8.40 9.55 1.19
N GLN A 31 9.36 8.67 1.37
CA GLN A 31 10.44 8.86 2.34
C GLN A 31 11.77 8.54 1.67
N ALA A 32 12.67 9.51 1.65
CA ALA A 32 14.00 9.35 1.07
C ALA A 32 13.98 8.81 -0.36
N GLY A 33 13.01 9.23 -1.17
CA GLY A 33 12.90 8.85 -2.58
C GLY A 33 12.22 7.52 -2.85
N GLY A 34 11.60 6.91 -1.84
CA GLY A 34 10.86 5.66 -2.00
C GLY A 34 9.52 5.68 -1.27
N LEU A 35 8.53 4.97 -1.79
CA LEU A 35 7.25 4.83 -1.11
C LEU A 35 7.39 3.85 0.06
N GLN A 36 6.85 4.27 1.20
CA GLN A 36 6.82 3.47 2.41
C GLN A 36 5.39 3.38 2.92
N LEU A 37 5.02 2.21 3.41
CA LEU A 37 3.74 1.95 4.05
C LEU A 37 3.98 1.70 5.52
N TRP A 38 3.21 2.38 6.39
CA TRP A 38 3.25 2.15 7.82
C TRP A 38 1.98 1.45 8.27
N ALA A 39 2.13 0.47 9.16
CA ALA A 39 1.00 -0.29 9.68
C ALA A 39 1.19 -0.60 11.16
N ILE A 40 0.07 -0.59 11.90
CA ILE A 40 0.04 -1.10 13.27
C ILE A 40 0.00 -2.62 13.18
N VAL A 41 0.93 -3.27 13.87
CA VAL A 41 1.03 -4.73 13.91
C VAL A 41 1.17 -5.22 15.34
N VAL A 42 0.84 -6.48 15.56
CA VAL A 42 1.13 -7.18 16.80
C VAL A 42 2.29 -8.14 16.48
N PRO A 43 3.53 -7.84 16.92
CA PRO A 43 4.69 -8.65 16.55
C PRO A 43 4.59 -10.11 17.01
N GLU A 44 3.86 -10.37 18.08
CA GLU A 44 3.64 -11.71 18.62
C GLU A 44 2.71 -12.56 17.76
N GLU A 45 1.97 -11.93 16.81
CA GLU A 45 1.12 -12.67 15.88
C GLU A 45 2.01 -13.35 14.84
N GLU A 46 2.04 -14.68 14.89
CA GLU A 46 2.90 -15.48 14.01
C GLU A 46 2.28 -15.72 12.64
N ARG A 47 0.95 -15.66 12.56
CA ARG A 47 0.27 -15.84 11.28
C ARG A 47 0.51 -14.64 10.39
N ARG A 48 0.66 -14.92 9.11
CA ARG A 48 0.90 -13.88 8.10
C ARG A 48 -0.22 -13.88 7.07
N GLU A 49 -0.49 -12.71 6.51
CA GLU A 49 -1.40 -12.58 5.37
C GLU A 49 -0.75 -11.74 4.29
N LYS A 50 -1.16 -12.00 3.06
CA LYS A 50 -0.71 -11.25 1.89
C LYS A 50 -1.70 -10.13 1.62
N ARG A 51 -1.24 -8.90 1.68
CA ARG A 51 -2.04 -7.70 1.40
C ARG A 51 -1.66 -7.20 0.01
N VAL A 52 -2.65 -6.99 -0.84
CA VAL A 52 -2.42 -6.60 -2.23
C VAL A 52 -2.52 -5.09 -2.36
N ILE A 53 -1.45 -4.48 -2.82
CA ILE A 53 -1.34 -3.03 -2.97
C ILE A 53 -1.26 -2.69 -4.46
N GLU A 54 -2.07 -1.71 -4.89
CA GLU A 54 -2.07 -1.19 -6.25
C GLU A 54 -1.59 0.24 -6.22
N ILE A 55 -0.70 0.59 -7.16
CA ILE A 55 -0.20 1.96 -7.31
C ILE A 55 -0.52 2.44 -8.72
N VAL A 56 -1.18 3.59 -8.80
CA VAL A 56 -1.60 4.17 -10.08
C VAL A 56 -1.11 5.62 -10.15
N GLY A 57 -0.39 5.95 -11.22
CA GLY A 57 -0.01 7.34 -11.50
C GLY A 57 -1.20 8.13 -12.06
N THR A 58 -1.26 9.42 -11.75
CA THR A 58 -2.30 10.30 -12.29
C THR A 58 -2.29 10.25 -13.83
N GLY A 59 -3.45 10.00 -14.41
CA GLY A 59 -3.62 9.93 -15.87
C GLY A 59 -3.37 8.55 -16.48
N ASN A 60 -2.88 7.59 -15.71
CA ASN A 60 -2.65 6.24 -16.20
C ASN A 60 -3.93 5.41 -16.17
N PRO A 61 -4.10 4.47 -17.14
CA PRO A 61 -5.24 3.55 -17.11
C PRO A 61 -5.27 2.72 -15.83
N MET A 62 -6.47 2.41 -15.37
CA MET A 62 -6.68 1.57 -14.19
C MET A 62 -7.26 0.21 -14.61
N ALA A 63 -6.83 -0.85 -13.93
CA ALA A 63 -7.39 -2.18 -14.13
C ALA A 63 -8.85 -2.22 -13.68
N ASP A 64 -9.66 -3.07 -14.33
CA ASP A 64 -11.04 -3.32 -13.90
C ASP A 64 -11.03 -4.36 -12.78
N VAL A 65 -10.78 -3.89 -11.56
CA VAL A 65 -10.68 -4.78 -10.40
C VAL A 65 -12.02 -5.40 -10.02
N LEU A 66 -13.14 -4.73 -10.35
CA LEU A 66 -14.47 -5.30 -10.10
C LEU A 66 -14.69 -6.57 -10.92
N ALA A 67 -14.17 -6.62 -12.14
CA ALA A 67 -14.24 -7.83 -12.97
C ALA A 67 -13.45 -8.99 -12.35
N GLU A 68 -12.48 -8.69 -11.49
CA GLU A 68 -11.70 -9.68 -10.73
C GLU A 68 -12.38 -10.06 -9.40
N GLY A 69 -13.52 -9.46 -9.09
CA GLY A 69 -14.20 -9.67 -7.80
C GLY A 69 -13.56 -8.90 -6.65
N LEU A 70 -12.79 -7.86 -6.95
CA LEU A 70 -12.08 -7.06 -5.97
C LEU A 70 -12.67 -5.66 -5.85
N SER A 71 -12.38 -5.01 -4.73
CA SER A 71 -12.71 -3.60 -4.49
C SER A 71 -11.43 -2.83 -4.20
N ARG A 72 -11.43 -1.53 -4.50
CA ARG A 72 -10.35 -0.62 -4.12
C ARG A 72 -10.68 0.07 -2.82
N PHE A 73 -9.70 0.06 -1.92
CA PHE A 73 -9.73 0.88 -0.71
C PHE A 73 -8.58 1.89 -0.81
N HIS A 74 -8.91 3.17 -0.91
CA HIS A 74 -7.90 4.22 -1.06
C HIS A 74 -7.09 4.39 0.22
N LEU A 75 -5.76 4.24 0.11
CA LEU A 75 -4.85 4.39 1.24
C LEU A 75 -4.24 5.78 1.29
N ALA A 76 -3.77 6.29 0.15
CA ALA A 76 -3.09 7.57 0.09
C ALA A 76 -2.94 8.07 -1.34
N THR A 77 -2.81 9.39 -1.48
CA THR A 77 -2.32 10.05 -2.69
C THR A 77 -1.02 10.73 -2.30
N VAL A 78 0.07 10.34 -2.92
CA VAL A 78 1.42 10.71 -2.51
C VAL A 78 2.11 11.50 -3.61
N GLN A 79 2.63 12.68 -3.25
CA GLN A 79 3.46 13.46 -4.14
C GLN A 79 4.92 13.05 -3.95
N ALA A 80 5.64 12.88 -5.05
CA ALA A 80 7.06 12.56 -5.05
C ALA A 80 7.79 13.54 -5.96
N ARG A 81 9.09 13.69 -5.76
CA ARG A 81 9.95 14.58 -6.54
C ARG A 81 9.39 16.00 -6.61
N GLY A 82 9.02 16.58 -5.46
CA GLY A 82 8.51 17.95 -5.39
C GLY A 82 7.15 18.13 -6.07
N GLY A 83 6.37 17.06 -6.22
CA GLY A 83 5.06 17.08 -6.87
C GLY A 83 5.10 16.77 -8.36
N ALA A 84 6.28 16.48 -8.93
CA ALA A 84 6.38 16.09 -10.34
C ALA A 84 5.71 14.75 -10.63
N LEU A 85 5.68 13.87 -9.64
CA LEU A 85 4.99 12.58 -9.70
C LEU A 85 3.94 12.50 -8.61
N VAL A 86 2.77 11.97 -8.96
CA VAL A 86 1.68 11.75 -8.00
C VAL A 86 1.20 10.32 -8.13
N TRP A 87 1.29 9.57 -7.01
CA TRP A 87 0.89 8.18 -6.93
C TRP A 87 -0.36 8.02 -6.09
N HIS A 88 -1.31 7.27 -6.61
CA HIS A 88 -2.52 6.90 -5.88
C HIS A 88 -2.39 5.45 -5.45
N VAL A 89 -2.47 5.21 -4.15
CA VAL A 89 -2.19 3.90 -3.57
C VAL A 89 -3.47 3.33 -2.99
N PHE A 90 -3.79 2.11 -3.38
CA PHE A 90 -4.99 1.39 -2.95
C PHE A 90 -4.62 0.04 -2.38
N GLU A 91 -5.44 -0.44 -1.46
CA GLU A 91 -5.46 -1.86 -1.12
C GLU A 91 -6.59 -2.52 -1.88
N LEU A 92 -6.32 -3.67 -2.49
CA LEU A 92 -7.32 -4.47 -3.19
C LEU A 92 -7.86 -5.55 -2.25
N LEU A 93 -9.17 -5.56 -2.07
CA LEU A 93 -9.84 -6.45 -1.13
C LEU A 93 -10.91 -7.30 -1.80
#